data_d8f324f184deb94da60defcdc9c52d8e
#
_entry.id   d8f324f184deb94da60defcdc9c52d8e
#
_cell.length_a   1.000
_cell.length_b   1.000
_cell.length_c   1.000
_cell.angle_alpha   90.00
_cell.angle_beta   90.00
_cell.angle_gamma   90.00
#
_symmetry.space_group_name_H-M   'P 1'
#
loop_
_entity.id
_entity.type
_entity.pdbx_description
1 polymer ?
#
loop_
_entity_poly.entity_id
_entity_poly.type
_entity_poly.pdbx_seq_one_letter_code
_entity_poly.pdbx_strand_id
1 'polypeptide(L)'
;MRGEMMRIVENIAALLLVMLLLGCERSNPAGLENADTEVSPPPRGYVMARWNEEIPDVEYAGDCPFGFNVTEEDYFPEQWAVWMAERLRLRDQGGYLPWDDDRLPPDACQDPLAQPDPGFLTFDGPAIVYGLDLDGQNSRQLGAQGGSCAHDDFAGHTGERGIDNQSWRLMGCVRGYRPNDLIDRLHEGSTSIKEGGFALLMEISGMDDPMNDDEIEVQLLSANHPVTVDAGGDLMHDVSYTAHENTRYHNEVAKGKIENGILTTEPVDFRIKAKQQTMDNEFWFRDARLRGEVQPDGRITGIVGAYWDMANMFSTLNDQWIGQYHQGRNAAQSRGFMCAGIYHAMPRVADGHPDPETGRCTSISTALHFEAVPAFVIRPALAMAD
;
A
#
# COMPACT_ATOMS: atom_id res chain seq x y z
N MET A 1 47.00 51.54 58.47
CA MET A 1 46.93 50.08 58.22
C MET A 1 45.78 49.59 57.27
N ARG A 2 44.69 50.35 57.03
CA ARG A 2 43.65 49.92 56.10
C ARG A 2 43.93 50.25 54.61
N GLY A 3 44.80 51.20 54.30
CA GLY A 3 45.12 51.64 52.93
C GLY A 3 46.17 50.80 52.20
N GLU A 4 47.06 50.15 52.91
CA GLU A 4 48.13 49.35 52.29
C GLU A 4 47.69 47.94 51.96
N MET A 5 46.73 47.39 52.72
CA MET A 5 46.16 46.03 52.46
C MET A 5 45.28 46.00 51.20
N MET A 6 44.63 47.11 50.84
CA MET A 6 43.78 47.22 49.64
C MET A 6 44.60 47.29 48.34
N ARG A 7 45.79 47.89 48.35
CA ARG A 7 46.72 47.96 47.21
C ARG A 7 47.40 46.62 46.90
N ILE A 8 47.64 45.80 47.91
CA ILE A 8 48.20 44.44 47.73
C ILE A 8 47.20 43.50 47.08
N VAL A 9 45.90 43.59 47.43
CA VAL A 9 44.86 42.78 46.86
C VAL A 9 44.54 43.11 45.37
N GLU A 10 44.62 44.44 45.03
CA GLU A 10 44.44 44.88 43.63
C GLU A 10 45.58 44.45 42.72
N ASN A 11 46.82 44.44 43.21
CA ASN A 11 47.99 43.99 42.44
C ASN A 11 48.03 42.45 42.25
N ILE A 12 47.52 41.66 43.18
CA ILE A 12 47.45 40.22 43.05
C ILE A 12 46.33 39.82 42.08
N ALA A 13 45.18 40.52 42.09
CA ALA A 13 44.14 40.31 41.16
C ALA A 13 44.52 40.61 39.68
N ALA A 14 45.33 41.70 39.49
CA ALA A 14 45.85 42.06 38.16
C ALA A 14 46.87 41.05 37.63
N LEU A 15 47.72 40.48 38.49
CA LEU A 15 48.74 39.50 38.11
C LEU A 15 48.11 38.14 37.78
N LEU A 16 47.05 37.75 38.47
CA LEU A 16 46.25 36.49 38.15
C LEU A 16 45.45 36.58 36.84
N LEU A 17 44.99 37.78 36.49
CA LEU A 17 44.26 37.98 35.22
C LEU A 17 45.25 38.00 34.03
N VAL A 18 46.45 38.42 34.16
CA VAL A 18 47.49 38.41 33.09
C VAL A 18 48.03 36.99 32.89
N MET A 19 48.16 36.18 33.94
CA MET A 19 48.53 34.74 33.76
C MET A 19 47.46 33.87 33.15
N LEU A 20 46.16 34.20 33.23
CA LEU A 20 45.06 33.49 32.57
C LEU A 20 44.99 33.83 31.08
N LEU A 21 45.59 34.92 30.60
CA LEU A 21 45.55 35.29 29.18
C LEU A 21 46.78 34.80 28.39
N LEU A 22 47.84 34.28 29.04
CA LEU A 22 49.03 33.77 28.37
C LEU A 22 49.16 32.25 28.30
N GLY A 23 48.08 31.51 28.70
CA GLY A 23 48.09 30.06 28.82
C GLY A 23 47.32 29.26 27.74
N CYS A 24 46.95 29.85 26.61
CA CYS A 24 46.30 29.13 25.51
C CYS A 24 46.91 29.50 24.15
N GLU A 25 48.19 29.24 23.97
CA GLU A 25 48.69 28.95 22.64
C GLU A 25 48.29 27.51 22.31
N ARG A 26 47.17 27.39 21.61
CA ARG A 26 46.80 26.14 20.93
C ARG A 26 47.85 25.91 19.85
N SER A 27 48.76 24.96 20.09
CA SER A 27 49.47 24.30 19.02
C SER A 27 48.44 23.65 18.11
N ASN A 28 48.21 24.24 16.94
CA ASN A 28 47.48 23.62 15.85
C ASN A 28 48.30 22.42 15.36
N PRO A 29 47.87 21.17 15.55
CA PRO A 29 48.46 20.08 14.79
C PRO A 29 48.02 20.28 13.33
N ALA A 30 49.01 20.59 12.48
CA ALA A 30 48.83 20.62 11.04
C ALA A 30 48.24 19.28 10.58
N GLY A 31 47.12 19.32 9.85
CA GLY A 31 46.63 18.19 9.05
C GLY A 31 45.47 17.40 9.62
N LEU A 32 44.42 18.03 10.13
CA LEU A 32 43.08 17.51 10.02
C LEU A 32 42.36 18.45 9.03
N GLU A 33 42.42 18.10 7.75
CA GLU A 33 41.39 18.51 6.82
C GLU A 33 40.06 18.08 7.49
N ASN A 34 39.25 19.06 7.86
CA ASN A 34 37.84 18.82 8.11
C ASN A 34 37.31 18.29 6.79
N ALA A 35 37.24 16.95 6.66
CA ALA A 35 36.25 16.38 5.80
C ALA A 35 34.94 16.92 6.39
N ASP A 36 34.33 17.88 5.72
CA ASP A 36 32.95 18.21 5.89
C ASP A 36 32.20 16.89 5.58
N THR A 37 32.00 16.08 6.60
CA THR A 37 30.99 15.05 6.56
C THR A 37 29.71 15.85 6.50
N GLU A 38 29.19 16.03 5.27
CA GLU A 38 27.80 16.41 5.07
C GLU A 38 26.98 15.42 5.90
N VAL A 39 26.48 15.89 7.01
CA VAL A 39 25.58 15.11 7.85
C VAL A 39 24.26 15.13 7.10
N SER A 40 23.99 14.05 6.38
CA SER A 40 22.68 13.88 5.72
C SER A 40 21.57 14.14 6.73
N PRO A 41 20.50 14.85 6.35
CA PRO A 41 19.38 15.10 7.24
C PRO A 41 18.81 13.77 7.76
N PRO A 42 18.28 13.75 8.98
CA PRO A 42 17.66 12.55 9.51
C PRO A 42 16.49 12.13 8.64
N PRO A 43 16.27 10.83 8.45
CA PRO A 43 15.14 10.33 7.68
C PRO A 43 13.82 10.91 8.18
N ARG A 44 12.92 11.25 7.25
CA ARG A 44 11.54 11.64 7.56
C ARG A 44 10.64 10.42 7.52
N GLY A 45 9.97 10.17 8.62
CA GLY A 45 9.05 9.05 8.77
C GLY A 45 7.59 9.44 8.55
N TYR A 46 6.82 8.48 8.05
CA TYR A 46 5.38 8.62 7.82
C TYR A 46 4.66 7.32 8.18
N VAL A 47 3.37 7.43 8.46
CA VAL A 47 2.44 6.30 8.59
C VAL A 47 1.28 6.49 7.61
N MET A 48 0.87 5.43 6.93
CA MET A 48 -0.24 5.49 5.99
C MET A 48 -1.57 5.60 6.71
N ALA A 49 -2.31 6.66 6.41
CA ALA A 49 -3.68 6.90 6.84
C ALA A 49 -4.70 6.34 5.84
N ARG A 50 -4.31 6.28 4.57
CA ARG A 50 -5.10 5.74 3.48
C ARG A 50 -4.28 4.75 2.67
N TRP A 51 -4.91 3.64 2.32
CA TRP A 51 -4.35 2.60 1.47
C TRP A 51 -5.51 1.84 0.84
N ASN A 52 -6.01 2.35 -0.27
CA ASN A 52 -7.19 1.82 -0.92
C ASN A 52 -6.92 1.54 -2.39
N GLU A 53 -7.53 0.50 -2.92
CA GLU A 53 -7.59 0.31 -4.36
C GLU A 53 -8.28 1.51 -5.00
N GLU A 54 -7.67 2.09 -6.04
CA GLU A 54 -8.21 3.26 -6.70
C GLU A 54 -9.07 2.82 -7.88
N ILE A 55 -10.36 2.72 -7.61
CA ILE A 55 -11.38 2.44 -8.60
C ILE A 55 -12.10 3.74 -8.91
N PRO A 56 -12.22 4.14 -10.18
CA PRO A 56 -12.88 5.38 -10.55
C PRO A 56 -14.31 5.44 -10.01
N ASP A 57 -14.68 6.59 -9.50
CA ASP A 57 -16.04 6.89 -9.07
C ASP A 57 -16.94 7.05 -10.31
N VAL A 58 -17.30 5.93 -10.92
CA VAL A 58 -18.19 5.90 -12.07
C VAL A 58 -19.56 5.43 -11.59
N GLU A 59 -20.52 6.32 -11.66
CA GLU A 59 -21.93 5.93 -11.50
C GLU A 59 -22.33 5.00 -12.65
N TYR A 60 -22.33 3.72 -12.39
CA TYR A 60 -22.96 2.74 -13.29
C TYR A 60 -24.45 2.67 -12.98
N ALA A 61 -25.25 3.30 -13.81
CA ALA A 61 -26.68 3.08 -13.78
C ALA A 61 -26.97 1.71 -14.42
N GLY A 62 -27.24 0.68 -13.59
CA GLY A 62 -27.57 -0.65 -14.06
C GLY A 62 -26.43 -1.67 -13.95
N ASP A 63 -26.53 -2.71 -14.74
CA ASP A 63 -25.53 -3.78 -14.77
C ASP A 63 -24.22 -3.29 -15.35
N CYS A 64 -23.13 -3.54 -14.64
CA CYS A 64 -21.79 -3.19 -15.09
C CYS A 64 -21.46 -4.02 -16.33
N PRO A 65 -21.14 -3.38 -17.47
CA PRO A 65 -21.10 -4.08 -18.75
C PRO A 65 -19.74 -4.73 -19.06
N PHE A 66 -18.80 -4.75 -18.10
CA PHE A 66 -17.44 -5.24 -18.36
C PHE A 66 -16.84 -5.91 -17.13
N GLY A 67 -15.81 -6.71 -17.37
CA GLY A 67 -15.09 -7.39 -16.31
C GLY A 67 -15.83 -8.61 -15.77
N PHE A 68 -15.46 -8.97 -14.56
CA PHE A 68 -16.05 -10.09 -13.86
C PHE A 68 -17.07 -9.59 -12.83
N ASN A 69 -18.32 -10.00 -12.96
CA ASN A 69 -19.40 -9.57 -12.06
C ASN A 69 -20.33 -10.71 -11.62
N VAL A 70 -19.94 -11.96 -11.86
CA VAL A 70 -20.75 -13.12 -11.49
C VAL A 70 -20.60 -13.38 -10.00
N THR A 71 -21.73 -13.40 -9.30
CA THR A 71 -21.82 -13.78 -7.90
C THR A 71 -22.01 -15.28 -7.74
N GLU A 72 -21.90 -15.79 -6.51
CA GLU A 72 -22.23 -17.20 -6.23
C GLU A 72 -23.72 -17.50 -6.45
N GLU A 73 -24.59 -16.53 -6.20
CA GLU A 73 -26.03 -16.62 -6.52
C GLU A 73 -26.28 -16.79 -8.02
N ASP A 74 -25.57 -16.03 -8.84
CA ASP A 74 -25.71 -16.13 -10.30
C ASP A 74 -25.18 -17.46 -10.85
N TYR A 75 -24.13 -17.99 -10.22
CA TYR A 75 -23.45 -19.19 -10.69
C TYR A 75 -24.13 -20.48 -10.21
N PHE A 76 -24.66 -20.49 -9.00
CA PHE A 76 -25.36 -21.63 -8.37
C PHE A 76 -26.78 -21.24 -7.93
N PRO A 77 -27.66 -20.78 -8.82
CA PRO A 77 -28.94 -20.17 -8.43
C PRO A 77 -29.87 -21.11 -7.64
N GLU A 78 -29.92 -22.39 -7.98
CA GLU A 78 -30.78 -23.35 -7.30
C GLU A 78 -30.31 -23.65 -5.87
N GLN A 79 -29.01 -23.93 -5.71
CA GLN A 79 -28.42 -24.20 -4.40
C GLN A 79 -28.48 -22.96 -3.50
N TRP A 80 -28.19 -21.81 -4.07
CA TRP A 80 -28.25 -20.52 -3.34
C TRP A 80 -29.69 -20.23 -2.86
N ALA A 81 -30.69 -20.45 -3.69
CA ALA A 81 -32.09 -20.25 -3.33
C ALA A 81 -32.52 -21.16 -2.16
N VAL A 82 -32.13 -22.44 -2.19
CA VAL A 82 -32.40 -23.39 -1.10
C VAL A 82 -31.74 -22.95 0.20
N TRP A 83 -30.48 -22.60 0.14
CA TRP A 83 -29.73 -22.16 1.31
C TRP A 83 -30.28 -20.85 1.89
N MET A 84 -30.59 -19.87 1.04
CA MET A 84 -31.15 -18.59 1.46
C MET A 84 -32.52 -18.75 2.12
N ALA A 85 -33.38 -19.58 1.56
CA ALA A 85 -34.70 -19.87 2.13
C ALA A 85 -34.58 -20.44 3.56
N GLU A 86 -33.65 -21.36 3.78
CA GLU A 86 -33.43 -21.95 5.09
C GLU A 86 -32.80 -20.98 6.07
N ARG A 87 -31.87 -20.17 5.59
CA ARG A 87 -31.25 -19.10 6.41
C ARG A 87 -32.30 -18.10 6.91
N LEU A 88 -33.19 -17.66 6.04
CA LEU A 88 -34.30 -16.77 6.41
C LEU A 88 -35.25 -17.43 7.41
N ARG A 89 -35.61 -18.68 7.19
CA ARG A 89 -36.46 -19.45 8.10
C ARG A 89 -35.87 -19.56 9.51
N LEU A 90 -34.60 -19.89 9.60
CA LEU A 90 -33.89 -19.99 10.88
C LEU A 90 -33.77 -18.63 11.57
N ARG A 91 -33.44 -17.58 10.84
CA ARG A 91 -33.36 -16.20 11.36
C ARG A 91 -34.69 -15.79 12.00
N ASP A 92 -35.82 -16.08 11.34
CA ASP A 92 -37.17 -15.73 11.84
C ASP A 92 -37.53 -16.52 13.12
N GLN A 93 -36.85 -17.62 13.37
CA GLN A 93 -36.95 -18.43 14.60
C GLN A 93 -35.89 -18.07 15.65
N GLY A 94 -35.10 -17.02 15.44
CA GLY A 94 -34.00 -16.62 16.34
C GLY A 94 -32.77 -17.54 16.24
N GLY A 95 -32.69 -18.37 15.20
CA GLY A 95 -31.56 -19.24 14.93
C GLY A 95 -30.60 -18.67 13.88
N TYR A 96 -29.57 -19.42 13.61
CA TYR A 96 -28.53 -19.08 12.64
C TYR A 96 -28.15 -20.29 11.80
N LEU A 97 -27.96 -20.10 10.50
CA LEU A 97 -27.44 -21.11 9.60
C LEU A 97 -25.93 -20.86 9.40
N PRO A 98 -25.09 -21.83 9.77
CA PRO A 98 -23.64 -21.70 9.58
C PRO A 98 -23.27 -21.54 8.10
N TRP A 99 -22.14 -20.89 7.85
CA TRP A 99 -21.60 -20.74 6.50
C TRP A 99 -20.96 -22.01 5.93
N ASP A 100 -20.73 -23.02 6.76
CA ASP A 100 -20.24 -24.35 6.39
C ASP A 100 -21.37 -25.39 6.26
N ASP A 101 -22.60 -24.94 6.06
CA ASP A 101 -23.75 -25.82 5.90
C ASP A 101 -23.70 -26.57 4.56
N ASP A 102 -23.88 -27.88 4.59
CA ASP A 102 -23.85 -28.76 3.42
C ASP A 102 -24.86 -28.40 2.30
N ARG A 103 -25.82 -27.54 2.60
CA ARG A 103 -26.79 -27.03 1.63
C ARG A 103 -26.25 -25.90 0.78
N LEU A 104 -25.14 -25.33 1.17
CA LEU A 104 -24.45 -24.31 0.39
C LEU A 104 -23.87 -24.92 -0.90
N PRO A 105 -23.70 -24.11 -1.94
CA PRO A 105 -22.94 -24.52 -3.10
C PRO A 105 -21.53 -25.00 -2.71
N PRO A 106 -20.94 -25.92 -3.47
CA PRO A 106 -19.57 -26.36 -3.24
C PRO A 106 -18.61 -25.17 -3.12
N ASP A 107 -17.60 -25.28 -2.27
CA ASP A 107 -16.53 -24.28 -2.21
C ASP A 107 -15.71 -24.32 -3.50
N ALA A 108 -16.10 -23.48 -4.43
CA ALA A 108 -15.46 -23.37 -5.73
C ALA A 108 -14.03 -22.82 -5.67
N CYS A 109 -13.60 -22.31 -4.51
CA CYS A 109 -12.25 -21.78 -4.33
C CYS A 109 -11.21 -22.85 -4.03
N GLN A 110 -11.61 -24.00 -3.53
CA GLN A 110 -10.70 -25.13 -3.28
C GLN A 110 -10.17 -25.75 -4.57
N ASP A 111 -11.02 -25.81 -5.60
CA ASP A 111 -10.62 -26.28 -6.93
C ASP A 111 -11.32 -25.44 -8.01
N PRO A 112 -10.81 -24.22 -8.27
CA PRO A 112 -11.43 -23.33 -9.23
C PRO A 112 -11.36 -23.86 -10.68
N LEU A 113 -10.38 -24.71 -10.98
CA LEU A 113 -10.26 -25.31 -12.31
C LEU A 113 -11.31 -26.37 -12.59
N ALA A 114 -11.85 -27.03 -11.56
CA ALA A 114 -12.96 -27.99 -11.71
C ALA A 114 -14.30 -27.32 -12.00
N GLN A 115 -14.36 -26.00 -11.83
CA GLN A 115 -15.56 -25.22 -12.09
C GLN A 115 -15.56 -24.67 -13.51
N PRO A 116 -16.70 -24.66 -14.20
CA PRO A 116 -16.80 -24.03 -15.51
C PRO A 116 -16.48 -22.54 -15.45
N ASP A 117 -15.88 -22.02 -16.51
CA ASP A 117 -15.64 -20.59 -16.67
C ASP A 117 -16.97 -19.85 -16.88
N PRO A 118 -17.37 -18.91 -16.00
CA PRO A 118 -18.64 -18.18 -16.15
C PRO A 118 -18.61 -17.14 -17.27
N GLY A 119 -17.44 -16.92 -17.86
CA GLY A 119 -17.23 -15.89 -18.86
C GLY A 119 -16.67 -14.59 -18.28
N PHE A 120 -16.29 -13.69 -19.18
CA PHE A 120 -15.73 -12.39 -18.89
C PHE A 120 -16.21 -11.40 -19.93
N LEU A 121 -16.79 -10.31 -19.49
CA LEU A 121 -17.25 -9.24 -20.39
C LEU A 121 -16.08 -8.26 -20.62
N THR A 122 -15.67 -8.12 -21.86
CA THR A 122 -14.66 -7.14 -22.25
C THR A 122 -15.31 -5.77 -22.45
N PHE A 123 -14.59 -4.74 -22.05
CA PHE A 123 -15.00 -3.35 -22.27
C PHE A 123 -14.10 -2.71 -23.32
N ASP A 124 -14.70 -2.31 -24.43
CA ASP A 124 -13.98 -1.74 -25.58
C ASP A 124 -13.98 -0.21 -25.59
N GLY A 125 -14.52 0.43 -24.57
CA GLY A 125 -14.60 1.89 -24.48
C GLY A 125 -13.35 2.54 -23.88
N PRO A 126 -13.15 3.85 -24.11
CA PRO A 126 -12.15 4.61 -23.40
C PRO A 126 -12.53 4.69 -21.92
N ALA A 127 -11.68 4.22 -21.05
CA ALA A 127 -11.82 4.40 -19.61
C ALA A 127 -10.79 5.41 -19.12
N ILE A 128 -11.22 6.27 -18.20
CA ILE A 128 -10.36 7.16 -17.44
C ILE A 128 -10.21 6.51 -16.08
N VAL A 129 -8.97 6.21 -15.67
CA VAL A 129 -8.68 5.53 -14.41
C VAL A 129 -7.53 6.21 -13.69
N TYR A 130 -7.42 5.95 -12.40
CA TYR A 130 -6.22 6.28 -11.63
C TYR A 130 -5.17 5.19 -11.85
N GLY A 131 -3.91 5.58 -11.93
CA GLY A 131 -2.79 4.67 -12.13
C GLY A 131 -1.54 5.39 -12.58
N LEU A 132 -0.53 4.60 -12.90
CA LEU A 132 0.73 5.06 -13.46
C LEU A 132 1.01 4.30 -14.75
N ASP A 133 1.80 4.89 -15.62
CA ASP A 133 2.43 4.18 -16.74
C ASP A 133 3.57 3.32 -16.18
N LEU A 134 3.35 2.03 -16.09
CA LEU A 134 4.29 1.10 -15.45
C LEU A 134 5.27 0.49 -16.46
N ASP A 135 4.87 0.30 -17.71
CA ASP A 135 5.71 -0.32 -18.74
C ASP A 135 6.41 0.69 -19.67
N GLY A 136 6.08 1.98 -19.56
CA GLY A 136 6.64 3.06 -20.36
C GLY A 136 6.09 3.09 -21.79
N GLN A 137 4.96 2.41 -22.03
CA GLN A 137 4.38 2.28 -23.35
C GLN A 137 2.95 2.85 -23.37
N ASN A 138 2.40 3.01 -24.56
CA ASN A 138 0.99 3.27 -24.75
C ASN A 138 0.44 2.26 -25.76
N SER A 139 -0.09 1.17 -25.28
CA SER A 139 -0.47 0.01 -26.06
C SER A 139 -1.53 0.32 -27.13
N ARG A 140 -2.37 1.36 -26.93
CA ARG A 140 -3.31 1.84 -27.94
C ARG A 140 -2.62 2.49 -29.15
N GLN A 141 -1.46 3.08 -28.95
CA GLN A 141 -0.66 3.65 -30.04
C GLN A 141 0.08 2.57 -30.82
N LEU A 142 0.47 1.52 -30.16
CA LEU A 142 1.23 0.41 -30.75
C LEU A 142 0.32 -0.61 -31.45
N GLY A 143 -1.01 -0.52 -31.27
CA GLY A 143 -1.97 -1.42 -31.90
C GLY A 143 -1.84 -2.84 -31.42
N ALA A 144 -1.79 -3.07 -30.10
CA ALA A 144 -1.84 -4.39 -29.45
C ALA A 144 -1.00 -5.49 -30.13
N GLN A 145 0.15 -5.13 -30.68
CA GLN A 145 1.07 -6.08 -31.31
C GLN A 145 2.00 -6.75 -30.28
N GLY A 146 1.64 -6.65 -29.03
CA GLY A 146 2.36 -7.26 -27.95
C GLY A 146 2.10 -8.76 -27.85
N GLY A 147 2.95 -9.44 -27.16
CA GLY A 147 2.76 -10.84 -26.76
C GLY A 147 1.53 -11.03 -25.86
N SER A 148 1.46 -12.14 -25.15
CA SER A 148 0.33 -12.47 -24.26
C SER A 148 0.03 -11.45 -23.14
N CYS A 149 0.89 -10.46 -22.95
CA CYS A 149 0.81 -9.43 -21.91
C CYS A 149 0.34 -8.06 -22.41
N ALA A 150 0.10 -7.88 -23.71
CA ALA A 150 -0.35 -6.60 -24.23
C ALA A 150 -1.85 -6.43 -24.02
N HIS A 151 -2.21 -5.40 -23.28
CA HIS A 151 -3.58 -4.95 -23.07
C HIS A 151 -3.72 -3.49 -23.46
N ASP A 152 -4.94 -3.05 -23.78
CA ASP A 152 -5.20 -1.64 -24.01
C ASP A 152 -5.05 -0.88 -22.68
N ASP A 153 -4.21 0.16 -22.72
CA ASP A 153 -4.03 1.07 -21.59
C ASP A 153 -5.21 2.02 -21.45
N PHE A 154 -5.23 2.68 -20.31
CA PHE A 154 -6.21 3.69 -19.98
C PHE A 154 -5.68 5.11 -20.18
N ALA A 155 -6.57 6.09 -20.05
CA ALA A 155 -6.23 7.48 -19.88
C ALA A 155 -6.31 7.84 -18.39
N GLY A 156 -5.41 8.73 -17.94
CA GLY A 156 -5.48 9.31 -16.59
C GLY A 156 -6.45 10.49 -16.52
N HIS A 157 -6.82 10.89 -15.31
CA HIS A 157 -7.76 11.99 -15.05
C HIS A 157 -7.26 13.37 -15.50
N THR A 158 -5.96 13.57 -15.61
CA THR A 158 -5.33 14.83 -16.07
C THR A 158 -4.83 14.74 -17.50
N GLY A 159 -5.21 13.67 -18.23
CA GLY A 159 -4.94 13.48 -19.65
C GLY A 159 -3.69 12.66 -19.94
N GLU A 160 -3.13 12.01 -18.96
CA GLU A 160 -2.05 11.03 -19.11
C GLU A 160 -2.51 9.89 -20.02
N ARG A 161 -1.57 9.28 -20.70
CA ARG A 161 -1.80 8.10 -21.54
C ARG A 161 -0.87 6.99 -21.12
N GLY A 162 -1.23 5.75 -21.45
CA GLY A 162 -0.45 4.60 -21.07
C GLY A 162 -0.64 4.22 -19.61
N ILE A 163 -1.79 4.52 -19.01
CA ILE A 163 -2.04 4.17 -17.63
C ILE A 163 -2.37 2.69 -17.52
N ASP A 164 -1.58 2.01 -16.69
CA ASP A 164 -1.72 0.60 -16.37
C ASP A 164 -2.53 0.43 -15.09
N ASN A 165 -3.73 -0.13 -15.20
CA ASN A 165 -4.57 -0.52 -14.08
C ASN A 165 -5.57 -1.60 -14.50
N GLN A 166 -5.07 -2.78 -14.84
CA GLN A 166 -5.91 -3.89 -15.29
C GLN A 166 -6.74 -4.48 -14.15
N SER A 167 -6.35 -4.26 -12.89
CA SER A 167 -7.17 -4.66 -11.74
C SER A 167 -8.54 -3.97 -11.77
N TRP A 168 -8.63 -2.76 -12.32
CA TRP A 168 -9.90 -2.09 -12.54
C TRP A 168 -10.81 -2.85 -13.52
N ARG A 169 -10.26 -3.41 -14.62
CA ARG A 169 -11.03 -4.28 -15.53
C ARG A 169 -11.49 -5.56 -14.85
N LEU A 170 -10.67 -6.11 -13.97
CA LEU A 170 -11.01 -7.32 -13.22
C LEU A 170 -12.10 -7.05 -12.18
N MET A 171 -11.90 -6.03 -11.34
CA MET A 171 -12.65 -5.82 -10.10
C MET A 171 -13.71 -4.72 -10.20
N GLY A 172 -13.60 -3.79 -11.16
CA GLY A 172 -14.45 -2.60 -11.22
C GLY A 172 -15.96 -2.88 -11.36
N CYS A 173 -16.34 -4.07 -11.82
CA CYS A 173 -17.73 -4.50 -11.89
C CYS A 173 -18.17 -5.39 -10.72
N VAL A 174 -17.26 -5.82 -9.88
CA VAL A 174 -17.60 -6.60 -8.69
C VAL A 174 -18.35 -5.72 -7.70
N ARG A 175 -19.48 -6.19 -7.20
CA ARG A 175 -20.42 -5.40 -6.37
C ARG A 175 -19.75 -4.76 -5.16
N GLY A 176 -18.85 -5.47 -4.49
CA GLY A 176 -18.12 -4.94 -3.34
C GLY A 176 -17.13 -3.81 -3.66
N TYR A 177 -16.83 -3.58 -4.92
CA TYR A 177 -15.92 -2.53 -5.40
C TYR A 177 -16.64 -1.41 -6.17
N ARG A 178 -17.97 -1.43 -6.22
CA ARG A 178 -18.76 -0.37 -6.84
C ARG A 178 -19.11 0.71 -5.82
N PRO A 179 -19.02 1.98 -6.18
CA PRO A 179 -19.53 3.06 -5.36
C PRO A 179 -21.01 2.85 -5.06
N ASN A 180 -21.41 3.15 -3.83
CA ASN A 180 -22.81 3.09 -3.37
C ASN A 180 -23.50 1.71 -3.44
N ASP A 181 -22.78 0.61 -3.59
CA ASP A 181 -23.37 -0.73 -3.43
C ASP A 181 -23.43 -1.12 -1.93
N LEU A 182 -24.15 -2.20 -1.65
CA LEU A 182 -24.42 -2.71 -0.29
C LEU A 182 -23.16 -3.10 0.50
N ILE A 183 -22.05 -3.34 -0.19
CA ILE A 183 -20.77 -3.72 0.38
C ILE A 183 -19.74 -2.70 -0.12
N ASP A 184 -19.50 -1.65 0.65
CA ASP A 184 -18.44 -0.70 0.35
C ASP A 184 -17.09 -1.26 0.79
N ARG A 185 -16.33 -1.79 -0.18
CA ARG A 185 -14.97 -2.31 0.01
C ARG A 185 -13.89 -1.33 -0.44
N LEU A 186 -14.28 -0.25 -1.12
CA LEU A 186 -13.33 0.76 -1.60
C LEU A 186 -12.50 1.39 -0.48
N HIS A 187 -13.06 1.47 0.72
CA HIS A 187 -12.41 2.03 1.90
C HIS A 187 -11.86 0.95 2.85
N GLU A 188 -11.88 -0.33 2.48
CA GLU A 188 -11.50 -1.43 3.37
C GLU A 188 -10.07 -1.29 3.90
N GLY A 189 -9.13 -0.87 3.06
CA GLY A 189 -7.74 -0.67 3.47
C GLY A 189 -7.60 0.40 4.54
N SER A 190 -8.19 1.58 4.31
CA SER A 190 -8.17 2.68 5.29
C SER A 190 -8.92 2.35 6.57
N THR A 191 -10.06 1.68 6.47
CA THR A 191 -10.82 1.22 7.63
C THR A 191 -10.01 0.21 8.44
N SER A 192 -9.37 -0.76 7.78
CA SER A 192 -8.53 -1.75 8.44
C SER A 192 -7.32 -1.14 9.14
N ILE A 193 -6.70 -0.10 8.55
CA ILE A 193 -5.65 0.68 9.20
C ILE A 193 -6.18 1.32 10.48
N LYS A 194 -7.26 2.07 10.40
CA LYS A 194 -7.86 2.80 11.54
C LYS A 194 -8.36 1.87 12.65
N GLU A 195 -8.83 0.69 12.30
CA GLU A 195 -9.25 -0.37 13.25
C GLU A 195 -8.08 -1.18 13.82
N GLY A 196 -6.84 -0.87 13.45
CA GLY A 196 -5.64 -1.52 13.95
C GLY A 196 -5.32 -2.85 13.29
N GLY A 197 -5.84 -3.09 12.11
CA GLY A 197 -5.57 -4.30 11.33
C GLY A 197 -4.15 -4.38 10.83
N PHE A 198 -3.58 -3.26 10.37
CA PHE A 198 -2.18 -3.15 10.00
C PHE A 198 -1.72 -1.68 10.05
N ALA A 199 -0.42 -1.48 10.08
CA ALA A 199 0.18 -0.17 9.88
C ALA A 199 1.31 -0.29 8.85
N LEU A 200 1.27 0.57 7.85
CA LEU A 200 2.29 0.69 6.82
C LEU A 200 3.03 2.00 7.05
N LEU A 201 4.35 1.91 7.12
CA LEU A 201 5.24 3.04 7.33
C LEU A 201 5.95 3.39 6.03
N MET A 202 6.30 4.64 5.87
CA MET A 202 7.20 5.11 4.82
C MET A 202 8.30 5.93 5.46
N GLU A 203 9.52 5.69 5.05
CA GLU A 203 10.70 6.47 5.46
C GLU A 203 11.33 7.08 4.22
N ILE A 204 11.61 8.36 4.26
CA ILE A 204 12.28 9.10 3.20
C ILE A 204 13.61 9.63 3.74
N SER A 205 14.70 9.16 3.18
CA SER A 205 16.06 9.58 3.49
C SER A 205 16.61 10.52 2.42
N GLY A 206 17.51 11.40 2.81
CA GLY A 206 18.16 12.35 1.89
C GLY A 206 17.34 13.59 1.56
N MET A 207 16.10 13.70 2.01
CA MET A 207 15.22 14.81 1.64
C MET A 207 15.60 16.12 2.36
N ASP A 208 16.27 17.00 1.64
CA ASP A 208 16.68 18.34 2.09
C ASP A 208 15.58 19.38 1.83
N ASP A 209 15.01 19.36 0.64
CA ASP A 209 13.94 20.28 0.20
C ASP A 209 12.68 19.49 -0.21
N PRO A 210 11.54 19.68 0.48
CA PRO A 210 10.30 18.99 0.13
C PRO A 210 9.68 19.46 -1.19
N MET A 211 10.19 20.51 -1.79
CA MET A 211 9.71 21.01 -3.08
C MET A 211 10.58 20.55 -4.25
N ASN A 212 11.89 20.46 -4.06
CA ASN A 212 12.80 20.05 -5.13
C ASN A 212 14.03 19.34 -4.53
N ASP A 213 14.15 18.07 -4.82
CA ASP A 213 15.26 17.23 -4.38
C ASP A 213 15.51 16.14 -5.43
N ASP A 214 16.72 16.11 -5.96
CA ASP A 214 17.06 15.23 -7.08
C ASP A 214 17.43 13.80 -6.63
N GLU A 215 17.74 13.59 -5.35
CA GLU A 215 18.22 12.31 -4.85
C GLU A 215 17.69 11.99 -3.45
N ILE A 216 16.57 11.31 -3.40
CA ILE A 216 15.99 10.79 -2.16
C ILE A 216 15.91 9.25 -2.22
N GLU A 217 15.79 8.65 -1.05
CA GLU A 217 15.53 7.23 -0.88
C GLU A 217 14.20 7.04 -0.14
N VAL A 218 13.34 6.18 -0.67
CA VAL A 218 12.03 5.88 -0.09
C VAL A 218 11.95 4.41 0.27
N GLN A 219 11.58 4.09 1.50
CA GLN A 219 11.39 2.72 1.94
C GLN A 219 10.02 2.54 2.60
N LEU A 220 9.28 1.52 2.17
CA LEU A 220 8.04 1.09 2.80
C LEU A 220 8.32 -0.04 3.79
N LEU A 221 7.69 0.02 4.97
CA LEU A 221 7.86 -0.98 6.02
C LEU A 221 6.51 -1.29 6.67
N SER A 222 6.25 -2.56 6.98
CA SER A 222 5.12 -2.86 7.87
C SER A 222 5.50 -2.54 9.32
N ALA A 223 4.54 -2.18 10.15
CA ALA A 223 4.73 -1.98 11.59
C ALA A 223 4.15 -3.12 12.41
N ASN A 224 4.66 -3.25 13.65
CA ASN A 224 4.19 -4.26 14.61
C ASN A 224 2.96 -3.84 15.41
N HIS A 225 2.64 -2.55 15.37
CA HIS A 225 1.63 -1.96 16.25
C HIS A 225 0.50 -1.32 15.45
N PRO A 226 -0.73 -1.33 15.99
CA PRO A 226 -1.82 -0.56 15.44
C PRO A 226 -1.48 0.93 15.34
N VAL A 227 -2.12 1.62 14.43
CA VAL A 227 -2.04 3.08 14.35
C VAL A 227 -2.73 3.73 15.54
N THR A 228 -2.32 4.97 15.85
CA THR A 228 -2.96 5.79 16.88
C THR A 228 -3.87 6.80 16.20
N VAL A 229 -5.14 6.79 16.57
CA VAL A 229 -6.16 7.72 16.08
C VAL A 229 -6.60 8.68 17.17
N ASP A 230 -7.02 9.86 16.78
CA ASP A 230 -7.61 10.86 17.66
C ASP A 230 -9.10 10.57 17.95
N ALA A 231 -9.77 11.45 18.70
CA ALA A 231 -11.18 11.30 19.01
C ALA A 231 -12.12 11.44 17.79
N GLY A 232 -11.62 12.01 16.69
CA GLY A 232 -12.33 12.12 15.42
C GLY A 232 -12.17 10.88 14.52
N GLY A 233 -11.21 10.01 14.86
CA GLY A 233 -10.88 8.82 14.08
C GLY A 233 -9.83 9.09 12.99
N ASP A 234 -9.14 10.22 13.05
CA ASP A 234 -8.03 10.54 12.17
C ASP A 234 -6.68 10.13 12.79
N LEU A 235 -5.71 9.76 11.96
CA LEU A 235 -4.39 9.40 12.44
C LEU A 235 -3.70 10.60 13.09
N MET A 236 -3.12 10.35 14.25
CA MET A 236 -2.35 11.37 14.96
C MET A 236 -0.99 11.57 14.27
N HIS A 237 -0.59 12.84 14.13
CA HIS A 237 0.74 13.23 13.64
C HIS A 237 1.82 12.96 14.69
N ASP A 238 3.05 12.79 14.23
CA ASP A 238 4.26 12.71 15.04
C ASP A 238 4.24 11.59 16.10
N VAL A 239 3.50 10.53 15.83
CA VAL A 239 3.50 9.32 16.66
C VAL A 239 4.67 8.41 16.25
N SER A 240 5.25 7.72 17.22
CA SER A 240 6.34 6.77 16.99
C SER A 240 5.79 5.38 16.70
N TYR A 241 6.23 4.77 15.59
CA TYR A 241 5.86 3.42 15.20
C TYR A 241 7.12 2.56 15.01
N THR A 242 7.10 1.36 15.57
CA THR A 242 8.19 0.40 15.41
C THR A 242 7.95 -0.46 14.18
N ALA A 243 8.94 -0.50 13.29
CA ALA A 243 8.92 -1.38 12.12
C ALA A 243 8.83 -2.85 12.54
N HIS A 244 8.28 -3.69 11.69
CA HIS A 244 8.05 -5.11 11.95
C HIS A 244 9.38 -5.83 12.23
N GLU A 245 9.41 -6.77 13.20
CA GLU A 245 10.62 -7.51 13.55
C GLU A 245 11.13 -8.41 12.42
N ASN A 246 10.21 -8.96 11.61
CA ASN A 246 10.58 -9.73 10.45
C ASN A 246 11.02 -8.81 9.31
N THR A 247 12.30 -8.87 8.97
CA THR A 247 12.94 -8.06 7.92
C THR A 247 12.38 -8.29 6.53
N ARG A 248 11.61 -9.36 6.29
CA ARG A 248 10.86 -9.60 5.06
C ARG A 248 9.93 -8.43 4.72
N TYR A 249 9.47 -7.69 5.73
CA TYR A 249 8.58 -6.54 5.59
C TYR A 249 9.29 -5.19 5.71
N HIS A 250 10.61 -5.18 5.60
CA HIS A 250 11.44 -3.99 5.48
C HIS A 250 11.81 -3.72 4.04
N ASN A 251 11.06 -4.05 3.12
CA ASN A 251 11.16 -3.87 1.69
C ASN A 251 12.45 -3.20 1.15
N GLU A 252 12.68 -3.31 -0.13
CA GLU A 252 13.80 -2.63 -0.80
C GLU A 252 13.65 -1.11 -0.74
N VAL A 253 14.77 -0.41 -0.79
CA VAL A 253 14.82 1.05 -0.84
C VAL A 253 14.68 1.48 -2.29
N ALA A 254 13.67 2.24 -2.60
CA ALA A 254 13.48 2.87 -3.89
C ALA A 254 14.25 4.19 -3.95
N LYS A 255 15.00 4.41 -5.01
CA LYS A 255 15.50 5.75 -5.34
C LYS A 255 14.35 6.61 -5.84
N GLY A 256 14.44 7.90 -5.59
CA GLY A 256 13.40 8.82 -5.99
C GLY A 256 13.90 10.26 -6.08
N LYS A 257 12.98 11.14 -6.45
CA LYS A 257 13.18 12.58 -6.51
C LYS A 257 11.91 13.32 -6.17
N ILE A 258 12.04 14.61 -5.86
CA ILE A 258 10.92 15.53 -5.70
C ILE A 258 11.10 16.67 -6.70
N GLU A 259 10.11 16.92 -7.53
CA GLU A 259 10.08 18.03 -8.48
C GLU A 259 8.78 18.82 -8.30
N ASN A 260 8.91 20.09 -7.91
CA ASN A 260 7.76 20.98 -7.64
C ASN A 260 6.77 20.37 -6.61
N GLY A 261 7.28 19.71 -5.57
CA GLY A 261 6.48 19.08 -4.55
C GLY A 261 5.90 17.70 -4.94
N ILE A 262 6.22 17.20 -6.13
CA ILE A 262 5.81 15.87 -6.59
C ILE A 262 6.95 14.88 -6.37
N LEU A 263 6.76 13.97 -5.42
CA LEU A 263 7.63 12.84 -5.15
C LEU A 263 7.36 11.74 -6.20
N THR A 264 8.41 11.20 -6.79
CA THR A 264 8.36 10.03 -7.65
C THR A 264 9.48 9.06 -7.30
N THR A 265 9.24 7.75 -7.45
CA THR A 265 10.24 6.71 -7.17
C THR A 265 10.52 5.84 -8.38
N GLU A 266 11.71 5.24 -8.40
CA GLU A 266 12.02 4.10 -9.24
C GLU A 266 11.25 2.86 -8.78
N PRO A 267 11.07 1.84 -9.66
CA PRO A 267 10.35 0.63 -9.32
C PRO A 267 11.11 -0.24 -8.32
N VAL A 268 10.40 -0.77 -7.34
CA VAL A 268 10.89 -1.79 -6.40
C VAL A 268 9.78 -2.79 -6.05
N ASP A 269 10.17 -3.99 -5.69
CA ASP A 269 9.23 -4.95 -5.11
C ASP A 269 8.96 -4.62 -3.66
N PHE A 270 7.72 -4.74 -3.22
CA PHE A 270 7.41 -4.64 -1.79
C PHE A 270 6.32 -5.61 -1.33
N ARG A 271 6.41 -5.94 -0.05
CA ARG A 271 5.48 -6.80 0.67
C ARG A 271 4.89 -6.07 1.85
N ILE A 272 3.60 -6.24 2.04
CA ILE A 272 2.88 -5.67 3.18
C ILE A 272 2.30 -6.83 3.99
N LYS A 273 2.59 -6.85 5.27
CA LYS A 273 1.85 -7.67 6.22
C LYS A 273 0.60 -6.91 6.62
N ALA A 274 -0.55 -7.42 6.25
CA ALA A 274 -1.83 -6.76 6.52
C ALA A 274 -2.82 -7.74 7.13
N LYS A 275 -3.51 -7.28 8.14
CA LYS A 275 -4.65 -7.97 8.71
C LYS A 275 -5.89 -7.13 8.44
N GLN A 276 -6.69 -7.56 7.50
CA GLN A 276 -7.94 -6.88 7.14
C GLN A 276 -9.12 -7.65 7.74
N GLN A 277 -9.86 -7.02 8.64
CA GLN A 277 -10.99 -7.64 9.33
C GLN A 277 -10.64 -9.03 9.90
N THR A 278 -11.00 -10.08 9.20
CA THR A 278 -10.76 -11.48 9.59
C THR A 278 -9.64 -12.15 8.80
N MET A 279 -8.94 -11.41 7.93
CA MET A 279 -7.90 -11.94 7.05
C MET A 279 -6.51 -11.54 7.54
N ASP A 280 -5.59 -12.48 7.56
CA ASP A 280 -4.18 -12.26 7.85
C ASP A 280 -3.38 -12.51 6.57
N ASN A 281 -3.16 -11.45 5.81
CA ASN A 281 -2.64 -11.51 4.46
C ASN A 281 -1.22 -10.95 4.34
N GLU A 282 -0.54 -11.38 3.29
CA GLU A 282 0.64 -10.74 2.76
C GLU A 282 0.32 -10.27 1.34
N PHE A 283 0.43 -8.97 1.09
CA PHE A 283 0.36 -8.44 -0.26
C PHE A 283 1.75 -8.41 -0.85
N TRP A 284 1.88 -8.84 -2.08
CA TRP A 284 3.13 -8.79 -2.84
C TRP A 284 2.92 -8.03 -4.13
N PHE A 285 3.51 -6.85 -4.17
CA PHE A 285 3.51 -5.95 -5.31
C PHE A 285 4.90 -5.91 -5.94
N ARG A 286 4.95 -6.00 -7.26
CA ARG A 286 6.17 -6.04 -8.05
C ARG A 286 6.31 -4.75 -8.85
N ASP A 287 7.56 -4.29 -9.04
CA ASP A 287 7.88 -3.05 -9.77
C ASP A 287 7.04 -1.84 -9.34
N ALA A 288 6.75 -1.75 -8.06
CA ALA A 288 5.91 -0.70 -7.52
C ALA A 288 6.62 0.65 -7.54
N ARG A 289 5.87 1.67 -7.93
CA ARG A 289 6.31 3.07 -7.98
C ARG A 289 5.33 3.95 -7.22
N LEU A 290 5.86 4.96 -6.55
CA LEU A 290 5.08 5.96 -5.87
C LEU A 290 5.11 7.26 -6.69
N ARG A 291 3.95 7.92 -6.78
CA ARG A 291 3.84 9.31 -7.18
C ARG A 291 2.95 10.03 -6.19
N GLY A 292 3.51 10.97 -5.42
CA GLY A 292 2.79 11.65 -4.35
C GLY A 292 3.08 13.15 -4.32
N GLU A 293 2.09 13.93 -3.92
CA GLU A 293 2.21 15.37 -3.72
C GLU A 293 2.47 15.67 -2.26
N VAL A 294 3.53 16.40 -1.99
CA VAL A 294 3.87 16.87 -0.64
C VAL A 294 2.97 18.05 -0.29
N GLN A 295 2.16 17.89 0.73
CA GLN A 295 1.20 18.88 1.18
C GLN A 295 1.86 19.91 2.12
N PRO A 296 1.30 21.14 2.25
CA PRO A 296 1.85 22.18 3.13
C PRO A 296 1.91 21.80 4.62
N ASP A 297 1.09 20.85 5.05
CA ASP A 297 1.08 20.31 6.42
C ASP A 297 2.04 19.12 6.61
N GLY A 298 2.81 18.79 5.59
CA GLY A 298 3.80 17.73 5.60
C GLY A 298 3.24 16.35 5.24
N ARG A 299 1.94 16.19 5.04
CA ARG A 299 1.37 14.94 4.50
C ARG A 299 1.82 14.74 3.06
N ILE A 300 1.76 13.48 2.62
CA ILE A 300 1.99 13.11 1.23
C ILE A 300 0.77 12.32 0.76
N THR A 301 0.14 12.78 -0.33
CA THR A 301 -1.01 12.11 -0.92
C THR A 301 -0.70 11.72 -2.36
N GLY A 302 -1.12 10.52 -2.76
CA GLY A 302 -0.77 10.09 -4.11
C GLY A 302 -1.22 8.68 -4.45
N ILE A 303 -0.55 8.13 -5.45
CA ILE A 303 -0.83 6.82 -6.03
C ILE A 303 0.43 5.96 -5.96
N VAL A 304 0.24 4.70 -5.60
CA VAL A 304 1.17 3.61 -5.86
C VAL A 304 0.64 2.84 -7.06
N GLY A 305 1.42 2.78 -8.12
CA GLY A 305 1.18 1.88 -9.24
C GLY A 305 2.10 0.66 -9.11
N ALA A 306 1.59 -0.54 -9.33
CA ALA A 306 2.37 -1.77 -9.19
C ALA A 306 1.78 -2.91 -9.99
N TYR A 307 2.54 -3.98 -10.15
CA TYR A 307 2.03 -5.26 -10.63
C TYR A 307 1.76 -6.19 -9.44
N TRP A 308 0.50 -6.53 -9.22
CA TRP A 308 0.15 -7.50 -8.19
C TRP A 308 0.33 -8.93 -8.72
N ASP A 309 1.17 -9.71 -8.06
CA ASP A 309 1.36 -11.11 -8.42
C ASP A 309 0.02 -11.86 -8.39
N MET A 310 -0.31 -12.55 -9.47
CA MET A 310 -1.64 -13.12 -9.70
C MET A 310 -1.96 -14.25 -8.71
N ALA A 311 -0.96 -15.08 -8.36
CA ALA A 311 -1.16 -16.14 -7.38
C ALA A 311 -1.35 -15.55 -5.97
N ASN A 312 -0.58 -14.51 -5.64
CA ASN A 312 -0.74 -13.78 -4.39
C ASN A 312 -2.08 -13.04 -4.34
N MET A 313 -2.48 -12.37 -5.42
CA MET A 313 -3.79 -11.71 -5.51
C MET A 313 -4.93 -12.71 -5.31
N PHE A 314 -4.89 -13.87 -5.98
CA PHE A 314 -5.90 -14.90 -5.81
C PHE A 314 -5.97 -15.41 -4.37
N SER A 315 -4.83 -15.74 -3.77
CA SER A 315 -4.75 -16.17 -2.37
C SER A 315 -5.30 -15.09 -1.42
N THR A 316 -4.87 -13.84 -1.58
CA THR A 316 -5.34 -12.72 -0.76
C THR A 316 -6.84 -12.48 -0.85
N LEU A 317 -7.42 -12.62 -2.05
CA LEU A 317 -8.85 -12.43 -2.26
C LEU A 317 -9.70 -13.63 -1.77
N ASN A 318 -9.12 -14.83 -1.72
CA ASN A 318 -9.90 -16.06 -1.58
C ASN A 318 -9.56 -16.94 -0.37
N ASP A 319 -8.30 -17.00 0.10
CA ASP A 319 -7.86 -18.13 0.91
C ASP A 319 -8.03 -17.98 2.42
N GLN A 320 -8.19 -16.78 2.96
CA GLN A 320 -7.95 -16.66 4.39
C GLN A 320 -9.09 -16.06 5.19
N TRP A 321 -9.73 -16.92 5.95
CA TRP A 321 -10.64 -16.53 7.03
C TRP A 321 -10.04 -16.86 8.39
N ILE A 322 -9.86 -15.83 9.19
CA ILE A 322 -9.49 -15.98 10.60
C ILE A 322 -10.76 -15.73 11.42
N GLY A 323 -11.29 -16.77 12.08
CA GLY A 323 -12.33 -16.60 13.09
C GLY A 323 -13.49 -17.59 13.04
N GLN A 324 -14.26 -17.59 14.12
CA GLN A 324 -15.31 -18.55 14.42
C GLN A 324 -16.55 -18.47 13.50
N TYR A 325 -16.65 -17.47 12.64
CA TYR A 325 -17.89 -17.16 11.95
C TYR A 325 -17.97 -17.65 10.49
N HIS A 326 -16.85 -18.16 9.94
CA HIS A 326 -16.76 -18.44 8.50
C HIS A 326 -15.92 -19.67 8.18
N GLN A 327 -16.13 -20.74 8.94
CA GLN A 327 -15.48 -22.01 8.61
C GLN A 327 -15.90 -22.47 7.20
N GLY A 328 -14.92 -22.60 6.31
CA GLY A 328 -15.09 -23.18 4.98
C GLY A 328 -15.40 -22.20 3.85
N ARG A 329 -15.57 -20.89 4.11
CA ARG A 329 -15.82 -19.93 3.05
C ARG A 329 -14.83 -18.78 3.07
N ASN A 330 -14.47 -18.35 1.88
CA ASN A 330 -13.37 -17.43 1.62
C ASN A 330 -13.82 -15.96 1.52
N ALA A 331 -12.83 -15.08 1.46
CA ALA A 331 -13.03 -13.66 1.37
C ALA A 331 -13.83 -13.23 0.12
N ALA A 332 -13.72 -13.97 -0.99
CA ALA A 332 -14.43 -13.67 -2.22
C ALA A 332 -15.94 -13.60 -2.03
N GLN A 333 -16.51 -14.56 -1.33
CA GLN A 333 -17.96 -14.59 -1.07
C GLN A 333 -18.43 -13.42 -0.23
N SER A 334 -17.63 -12.96 0.72
CA SER A 334 -17.97 -11.78 1.51
C SER A 334 -17.87 -10.49 0.71
N ARG A 335 -17.10 -10.50 -0.37
CA ARG A 335 -16.95 -9.37 -1.30
C ARG A 335 -17.93 -9.41 -2.46
N GLY A 336 -18.80 -10.43 -2.51
CA GLY A 336 -19.88 -10.54 -3.49
C GLY A 336 -19.44 -11.01 -4.86
N PHE A 337 -18.40 -11.83 -4.96
CA PHE A 337 -18.01 -12.47 -6.21
C PHE A 337 -17.72 -13.95 -6.06
N MET A 338 -17.78 -14.65 -7.16
CA MET A 338 -17.55 -16.08 -7.25
C MET A 338 -16.06 -16.37 -7.52
N CYS A 339 -15.44 -17.10 -6.63
CA CYS A 339 -14.01 -17.36 -6.61
C CYS A 339 -13.47 -18.04 -7.87
N ALA A 340 -14.12 -19.07 -8.37
CA ALA A 340 -13.68 -19.73 -9.60
C ALA A 340 -13.76 -18.79 -10.80
N GLY A 341 -14.76 -17.91 -10.83
CA GLY A 341 -14.90 -16.93 -11.90
C GLY A 341 -13.74 -15.94 -11.94
N ILE A 342 -13.32 -15.42 -10.78
CA ILE A 342 -12.17 -14.50 -10.75
C ILE A 342 -10.87 -15.22 -11.14
N TYR A 343 -10.72 -16.49 -10.76
CA TYR A 343 -9.60 -17.32 -11.17
C TYR A 343 -9.48 -17.42 -12.70
N HIS A 344 -10.60 -17.67 -13.36
CA HIS A 344 -10.66 -17.73 -14.83
C HIS A 344 -10.51 -16.36 -15.50
N ALA A 345 -10.90 -15.28 -14.83
CA ALA A 345 -10.80 -13.91 -15.35
C ALA A 345 -9.40 -13.33 -15.26
N MET A 346 -8.66 -13.61 -14.18
CA MET A 346 -7.31 -13.06 -13.95
C MET A 346 -6.36 -13.21 -15.15
N PRO A 347 -6.19 -14.39 -15.77
CA PRO A 347 -5.27 -14.54 -16.90
C PRO A 347 -5.66 -13.74 -18.15
N ARG A 348 -6.89 -13.24 -18.20
CA ARG A 348 -7.39 -12.44 -19.33
C ARG A 348 -7.03 -10.96 -19.22
N VAL A 349 -6.68 -10.51 -18.02
CA VAL A 349 -6.29 -9.13 -17.74
C VAL A 349 -4.84 -9.00 -17.28
N ALA A 350 -4.16 -10.13 -17.09
CA ALA A 350 -2.76 -10.13 -16.68
C ALA A 350 -1.87 -9.48 -17.75
N ASP A 351 -1.09 -8.48 -17.37
CA ASP A 351 -0.35 -7.59 -18.25
C ASP A 351 1.13 -7.41 -17.87
N GLY A 352 1.58 -8.03 -16.77
CA GLY A 352 2.95 -7.91 -16.29
C GLY A 352 3.64 -9.25 -16.05
N HIS A 353 4.98 -9.21 -16.05
CA HIS A 353 5.86 -10.30 -15.66
C HIS A 353 5.59 -11.61 -16.43
N PRO A 354 5.87 -11.65 -17.73
CA PRO A 354 5.68 -12.87 -18.51
C PRO A 354 6.54 -14.00 -17.96
N ASP A 355 5.93 -15.15 -17.75
CA ASP A 355 6.62 -16.38 -17.41
C ASP A 355 7.58 -16.78 -18.55
N PRO A 356 8.85 -17.02 -18.27
CA PRO A 356 9.86 -17.22 -19.30
C PRO A 356 9.66 -18.51 -20.12
N GLU A 357 8.93 -19.49 -19.59
CA GLU A 357 8.69 -20.76 -20.27
C GLU A 357 7.45 -20.71 -21.15
N THR A 358 6.39 -20.08 -20.67
CA THR A 358 5.09 -20.08 -21.32
C THR A 358 4.76 -18.77 -22.05
N GLY A 359 5.46 -17.67 -21.71
CA GLY A 359 5.18 -16.33 -22.20
C GLY A 359 3.88 -15.73 -21.66
N ARG A 360 3.21 -16.38 -20.70
CA ARG A 360 1.98 -15.88 -20.10
C ARG A 360 2.29 -14.90 -18.97
N CYS A 361 1.55 -13.82 -18.91
CA CYS A 361 1.67 -12.88 -17.80
C CYS A 361 1.24 -13.49 -16.48
N THR A 362 1.97 -13.14 -15.41
CA THR A 362 1.78 -13.65 -14.05
C THR A 362 1.38 -12.58 -13.05
N SER A 363 1.25 -11.34 -13.50
CA SER A 363 0.90 -10.21 -12.65
C SER A 363 -0.14 -9.30 -13.35
N ILE A 364 -0.88 -8.58 -12.54
CA ILE A 364 -1.94 -7.68 -12.97
C ILE A 364 -1.59 -6.28 -12.47
N SER A 365 -1.53 -5.30 -13.36
CA SER A 365 -1.31 -3.91 -12.96
C SER A 365 -2.44 -3.41 -12.08
N THR A 366 -2.08 -2.66 -11.04
CA THR A 366 -3.02 -2.12 -10.06
C THR A 366 -2.59 -0.72 -9.62
N ALA A 367 -3.54 0.04 -9.12
CA ALA A 367 -3.30 1.34 -8.52
C ALA A 367 -3.93 1.42 -7.13
N LEU A 368 -3.18 2.00 -6.21
CA LEU A 368 -3.59 2.19 -4.82
C LEU A 368 -3.42 3.65 -4.45
N HIS A 369 -4.47 4.26 -3.93
CA HIS A 369 -4.38 5.59 -3.38
C HIS A 369 -3.83 5.55 -1.96
N PHE A 370 -2.83 6.37 -1.67
CA PHE A 370 -2.27 6.49 -0.34
C PHE A 370 -2.35 7.94 0.19
N GLU A 371 -2.45 8.04 1.50
CA GLU A 371 -2.20 9.24 2.26
C GLU A 371 -1.24 8.88 3.39
N ALA A 372 -0.10 9.57 3.45
CA ALA A 372 0.94 9.38 4.45
C ALA A 372 0.99 10.59 5.39
N VAL A 373 0.91 10.33 6.68
CA VAL A 373 0.91 11.32 7.76
C VAL A 373 2.28 11.32 8.43
N PRO A 374 2.90 12.48 8.75
CA PRO A 374 4.18 12.53 9.45
C PRO A 374 4.19 11.71 10.75
N ALA A 375 5.24 10.90 10.92
CA ALA A 375 5.42 9.99 12.05
C ALA A 375 6.91 9.77 12.32
N PHE A 376 7.25 9.08 13.40
CA PHE A 376 8.61 8.62 13.68
C PHE A 376 8.71 7.11 13.45
N VAL A 377 9.61 6.70 12.57
CA VAL A 377 9.90 5.28 12.32
C VAL A 377 11.01 4.82 13.25
N ILE A 378 10.72 3.83 14.07
CA ILE A 378 11.69 3.20 14.96
C ILE A 378 12.05 1.84 14.37
N ARG A 379 13.34 1.64 14.08
CA ARG A 379 13.82 0.33 13.65
C ARG A 379 14.10 -0.53 14.86
N PRO A 380 13.60 -1.78 14.92
CA PRO A 380 13.93 -2.70 16.00
C PRO A 380 15.44 -2.95 15.99
N ALA A 381 16.05 -3.02 17.19
CA ALA A 381 17.41 -3.48 17.28
C ALA A 381 17.46 -4.90 16.69
N LEU A 382 18.19 -5.07 15.59
CA LEU A 382 18.41 -6.42 15.05
C LEU A 382 19.04 -7.26 16.15
N ALA A 383 18.36 -8.32 16.56
CA ALA A 383 18.95 -9.31 17.44
C ALA A 383 20.23 -9.79 16.74
N MET A 384 21.38 -9.52 17.33
CA MET A 384 22.63 -10.10 16.83
C MET A 384 22.41 -11.60 16.85
N ALA A 385 22.44 -12.21 15.65
CA ALA A 385 22.41 -13.66 15.56
C ALA A 385 23.68 -14.18 16.26
N ASP A 386 23.49 -14.89 17.37
CA ASP A 386 24.54 -15.59 18.10
C ASP A 386 25.09 -16.75 17.27
#